data_04e547d1b6634742b1e95355eae4e91f
#
_entry.id   04e547d1b6634742b1e95355eae4e91f
#
_cell.length_a   1.000
_cell.length_b   1.000
_cell.length_c   1.000
_cell.angle_alpha   90.00
_cell.angle_beta   90.00
_cell.angle_gamma   90.00
#
_symmetry.space_group_name_H-M   'P 1'
#
loop_
_entity.id
_entity.type
_entity.pdbx_description
1 polymer ?
#
loop_
_entity_poly.entity_id
_entity_poly.type
_entity_poly.pdbx_seq_one_letter_code
_entity_poly.pdbx_strand_id
1 'polypeptide(L)'
;MNNNIEIDASQVEKMFAELDERKRKNVYRTATKNALNIVKKQALQNLKGVINPKMIGRKDKWGNSFRTGIVSKVYKDSKSGVIHIMKNFKLKFFELGTKERQTTTYKGKPLYKNRDTGRIKAYHFFKNAKESKESEVFESIDSLLSESIRKINQKYKGK
;
A
#
# COMPACT_ATOMS: atom_id res chain seq x y z
N MET A 1 -26.48 -11.83 -14.56
CA MET A 1 -27.19 -10.97 -13.60
C MET A 1 -26.17 -9.97 -13.05
N ASN A 2 -26.26 -8.72 -13.51
CA ASN A 2 -25.37 -7.64 -13.03
C ASN A 2 -25.94 -7.14 -11.70
N ASN A 3 -25.33 -7.54 -10.60
CA ASN A 3 -25.61 -6.93 -9.29
C ASN A 3 -24.83 -5.62 -9.19
N ASN A 4 -25.35 -4.58 -9.85
CA ASN A 4 -24.90 -3.22 -9.58
C ASN A 4 -25.53 -2.81 -8.25
N ILE A 5 -24.69 -2.65 -7.22
CA ILE A 5 -25.09 -1.98 -5.98
C ILE A 5 -25.01 -0.48 -6.29
N GLU A 6 -26.15 0.13 -6.55
CA GLU A 6 -26.27 1.59 -6.64
C GLU A 6 -26.27 2.15 -5.22
N ILE A 7 -25.17 2.77 -4.83
CA ILE A 7 -25.10 3.51 -3.58
C ILE A 7 -25.54 4.93 -3.88
N ASP A 8 -26.71 5.33 -3.38
CA ASP A 8 -27.14 6.73 -3.46
C ASP A 8 -26.28 7.60 -2.52
N ALA A 9 -25.21 8.13 -3.08
CA ALA A 9 -24.28 9.01 -2.39
C ALA A 9 -24.79 10.45 -2.21
N SER A 10 -25.97 10.78 -2.76
CA SER A 10 -26.47 12.17 -2.83
C SER A 10 -26.71 12.79 -1.45
N GLN A 11 -27.24 12.02 -0.50
CA GLN A 11 -27.40 12.48 0.89
C GLN A 11 -26.05 12.66 1.58
N VAL A 12 -25.13 11.72 1.35
CA VAL A 12 -23.75 11.78 1.88
C VAL A 12 -23.02 12.99 1.34
N GLU A 13 -23.16 13.30 0.07
CA GLU A 13 -22.56 14.49 -0.55
C GLU A 13 -23.14 15.80 0.00
N LYS A 14 -24.45 15.89 0.20
CA LYS A 14 -25.10 17.07 0.81
C LYS A 14 -24.59 17.30 2.24
N MET A 15 -24.55 16.25 3.05
CA MET A 15 -24.06 16.34 4.43
C MET A 15 -22.57 16.69 4.49
N PHE A 16 -21.76 16.20 3.55
CA PHE A 16 -20.36 16.59 3.42
C PHE A 16 -20.18 18.01 2.87
N ALA A 17 -21.15 18.53 2.09
CA ALA A 17 -21.12 19.91 1.58
C ALA A 17 -21.28 20.93 2.70
N GLU A 18 -22.01 20.58 3.77
CA GLU A 18 -22.18 21.43 4.97
C GLU A 18 -20.94 21.49 5.86
N LEU A 19 -19.97 20.59 5.64
CA LEU A 19 -18.71 20.64 6.36
C LEU A 19 -17.78 21.71 5.81
N ASP A 20 -17.14 22.44 6.72
CA ASP A 20 -15.96 23.24 6.41
C ASP A 20 -14.94 22.41 5.60
N GLU A 21 -14.40 23.00 4.55
CA GLU A 21 -13.47 22.37 3.60
C GLU A 21 -12.29 21.68 4.33
N ARG A 22 -11.77 22.29 5.38
CA ARG A 22 -10.69 21.75 6.18
C ARG A 22 -11.08 20.45 6.88
N LYS A 23 -12.30 20.38 7.41
CA LYS A 23 -12.82 19.17 8.08
C LYS A 23 -13.03 18.05 7.08
N ARG A 24 -13.62 18.34 5.91
CA ARG A 24 -13.76 17.37 4.80
C ARG A 24 -12.42 16.79 4.39
N LYS A 25 -11.43 17.63 4.13
CA LYS A 25 -10.06 17.20 3.78
C LYS A 25 -9.45 16.28 4.83
N ASN A 26 -9.67 16.57 6.12
CA ASN A 26 -9.15 15.73 7.20
C ASN A 26 -9.82 14.35 7.25
N VAL A 27 -11.13 14.27 7.03
CA VAL A 27 -11.86 12.99 6.97
C VAL A 27 -11.34 12.15 5.80
N TYR A 28 -11.30 12.70 4.59
CA TYR A 28 -10.77 12.00 3.43
C TYR A 28 -9.32 11.57 3.63
N ARG A 29 -8.48 12.45 4.15
CA ARG A 29 -7.06 12.12 4.42
C ARG A 29 -6.92 10.96 5.38
N THR A 30 -7.74 10.91 6.42
CA THR A 30 -7.72 9.82 7.41
C THR A 30 -8.19 8.52 6.79
N ALA A 31 -9.30 8.53 6.05
CA ALA A 31 -9.83 7.37 5.36
C ALA A 31 -8.81 6.81 4.35
N THR A 32 -8.27 7.66 3.47
CA THR A 32 -7.26 7.27 2.49
C THR A 32 -6.00 6.72 3.17
N LYS A 33 -5.52 7.35 4.24
CA LYS A 33 -4.35 6.88 4.99
C LYS A 33 -4.58 5.50 5.61
N ASN A 34 -5.76 5.26 6.18
CA ASN A 34 -6.09 3.96 6.78
C ASN A 34 -6.18 2.87 5.72
N ALA A 35 -6.85 3.15 4.61
CA ALA A 35 -6.93 2.26 3.46
C ALA A 35 -5.53 1.83 2.94
N LEU A 36 -4.65 2.80 2.71
CA LEU A 36 -3.28 2.51 2.29
C LEU A 36 -2.49 1.72 3.34
N ASN A 37 -2.73 1.95 4.64
CA ASN A 37 -2.06 1.22 5.72
C ASN A 37 -2.51 -0.24 5.81
N ILE A 38 -3.76 -0.57 5.50
CA ILE A 38 -4.27 -1.95 5.43
C ILE A 38 -3.43 -2.73 4.40
N VAL A 39 -3.35 -2.25 3.17
CA VAL A 39 -2.55 -2.88 2.11
C VAL A 39 -1.07 -2.94 2.47
N LYS A 40 -0.52 -1.87 3.04
CA LYS A 40 0.90 -1.82 3.46
C LYS A 40 1.23 -2.87 4.52
N LYS A 41 0.37 -3.04 5.53
CA LYS A 41 0.55 -4.05 6.58
C LYS A 41 0.52 -5.46 5.98
N GLN A 42 -0.44 -5.74 5.09
CA GLN A 42 -0.54 -7.02 4.42
C GLN A 42 0.67 -7.31 3.53
N ALA A 43 1.10 -6.33 2.74
CA ALA A 43 2.29 -6.48 1.90
C ALA A 43 3.56 -6.77 2.72
N LEU A 44 3.72 -6.13 3.88
CA LEU A 44 4.81 -6.43 4.80
C LEU A 44 4.68 -7.82 5.40
N GLN A 45 3.48 -8.30 5.69
CA GLN A 45 3.24 -9.64 6.20
C GLN A 45 3.56 -10.70 5.14
N ASN A 46 3.08 -10.52 3.92
CA ASN A 46 3.41 -11.39 2.79
C ASN A 46 4.93 -11.43 2.54
N LEU A 47 5.59 -10.27 2.61
CA LEU A 47 7.03 -10.17 2.43
C LEU A 47 7.83 -10.95 3.49
N LYS A 48 7.33 -11.01 4.75
CA LYS A 48 7.93 -11.83 5.81
C LYS A 48 7.90 -13.33 5.50
N GLY A 49 6.90 -13.79 4.75
CA GLY A 49 6.84 -15.17 4.27
C GLY A 49 7.82 -15.49 3.12
N VAL A 50 8.33 -14.45 2.46
CA VAL A 50 9.22 -14.58 1.29
C VAL A 50 10.69 -14.38 1.63
N ILE A 51 10.98 -13.46 2.53
CA ILE A 51 12.35 -13.05 2.91
C ILE A 51 12.56 -13.39 4.38
N ASN A 52 13.77 -13.83 4.72
CA ASN A 52 14.13 -14.05 6.11
C ASN A 52 13.78 -12.80 6.96
N PRO A 53 12.97 -12.95 8.03
CA PRO A 53 12.51 -11.84 8.87
C PRO A 53 13.63 -10.94 9.39
N LYS A 54 14.82 -11.51 9.68
CA LYS A 54 16.01 -10.77 10.12
C LYS A 54 16.54 -9.80 9.06
N MET A 55 16.25 -10.06 7.78
CA MET A 55 16.68 -9.21 6.66
C MET A 55 15.75 -8.04 6.40
N ILE A 56 14.48 -8.13 6.79
CA ILE A 56 13.44 -7.15 6.43
C ILE A 56 13.75 -5.77 7.01
N GLY A 57 14.22 -5.69 8.24
CA GLY A 57 14.57 -4.44 8.90
C GLY A 57 16.04 -4.02 8.70
N ARG A 58 16.89 -4.90 8.16
CA ARG A 58 18.31 -4.63 7.99
C ARG A 58 18.51 -3.51 6.97
N LYS A 59 19.19 -2.45 7.39
CA LYS A 59 19.52 -1.32 6.54
C LYS A 59 20.73 -1.65 5.66
N ASP A 60 20.67 -1.21 4.41
CA ASP A 60 21.84 -1.19 3.53
C ASP A 60 22.72 0.03 3.80
N LYS A 61 23.81 0.18 3.05
CA LYS A 61 24.76 1.28 3.19
C LYS A 61 24.16 2.67 2.96
N TRP A 62 22.98 2.76 2.35
CA TRP A 62 22.23 4.01 2.13
C TRP A 62 21.09 4.21 3.13
N GLY A 63 20.99 3.37 4.18
CA GLY A 63 19.94 3.45 5.20
C GLY A 63 18.59 2.88 4.78
N ASN A 64 18.46 2.26 3.59
CA ASN A 64 17.24 1.65 3.12
C ASN A 64 17.11 0.20 3.61
N SER A 65 15.89 -0.19 3.98
CA SER A 65 15.56 -1.58 4.29
C SER A 65 14.41 -2.05 3.41
N PHE A 66 14.14 -3.35 3.39
CA PHE A 66 12.95 -3.86 2.69
C PHE A 66 11.67 -3.28 3.30
N ARG A 67 11.61 -3.14 4.65
CA ARG A 67 10.47 -2.54 5.35
C ARG A 67 10.20 -1.10 4.90
N THR A 68 11.23 -0.27 4.82
CA THR A 68 11.11 1.13 4.40
C THR A 68 10.91 1.28 2.89
N GLY A 69 11.13 0.21 2.13
CA GLY A 69 10.92 0.16 0.69
C GLY A 69 9.46 0.22 0.27
N ILE A 70 8.53 -0.21 1.16
CA ILE A 70 7.08 -0.11 0.92
C ILE A 70 6.60 1.23 1.48
N VAL A 71 6.24 2.14 0.59
CA VAL A 71 5.85 3.52 0.94
C VAL A 71 4.41 3.77 0.55
N SER A 72 3.68 4.44 1.44
CA SER A 72 2.34 4.97 1.17
C SER A 72 2.37 6.50 1.27
N LYS A 73 1.67 7.18 0.36
CA LYS A 73 1.56 8.64 0.32
C LYS A 73 0.12 9.02 -0.02
N VAL A 74 -0.46 9.90 0.78
CA VAL A 74 -1.73 10.57 0.46
C VAL A 74 -1.40 11.84 -0.30
N TYR A 75 -2.11 12.11 -1.39
CA TYR A 75 -1.90 13.31 -2.19
C TYR A 75 -2.50 14.56 -1.54
N LYS A 76 -2.21 15.74 -2.11
CA LYS A 76 -2.65 17.04 -1.57
C LYS A 76 -4.18 17.21 -1.58
N ASP A 77 -4.85 16.57 -2.53
CA ASP A 77 -6.31 16.52 -2.63
C ASP A 77 -6.98 15.79 -1.46
N SER A 78 -6.20 15.02 -0.69
CA SER A 78 -6.63 14.19 0.44
C SER A 78 -7.58 13.03 0.09
N LYS A 79 -8.11 12.99 -1.14
CA LYS A 79 -9.06 11.97 -1.64
C LYS A 79 -8.37 10.78 -2.26
N SER A 80 -7.15 10.97 -2.74
CA SER A 80 -6.37 9.95 -3.41
C SER A 80 -5.01 9.72 -2.75
N GLY A 81 -4.41 8.57 -3.05
CA GLY A 81 -3.11 8.23 -2.54
C GLY A 81 -2.49 7.05 -3.30
N VAL A 82 -1.24 6.81 -3.06
CA VAL A 82 -0.48 5.73 -3.69
C VAL A 82 0.27 4.91 -2.66
N ILE A 83 0.35 3.61 -2.92
CA ILE A 83 1.28 2.71 -2.26
C ILE A 83 2.17 2.08 -3.30
N HIS A 84 3.47 2.05 -3.05
CA HIS A 84 4.46 1.48 -3.96
C HIS A 84 5.63 0.84 -3.22
N ILE A 85 6.40 0.00 -3.92
CA ILE A 85 7.55 -0.73 -3.39
C ILE A 85 8.90 -0.18 -3.91
N MET A 86 8.88 0.90 -4.66
CA MET A 86 10.05 1.38 -5.43
C MET A 86 11.09 2.13 -4.61
N LYS A 87 10.83 2.46 -3.34
CA LYS A 87 11.86 3.08 -2.50
C LYS A 87 13.04 2.12 -2.24
N ASN A 88 12.80 0.81 -2.32
CA ASN A 88 13.87 -0.18 -2.38
C ASN A 88 13.66 -1.06 -3.63
N PHE A 89 14.43 -0.79 -4.69
CA PHE A 89 14.28 -1.48 -5.99
C PHE A 89 14.45 -3.01 -5.90
N LYS A 90 15.14 -3.52 -4.88
CA LYS A 90 15.32 -4.96 -4.66
C LYS A 90 13.99 -5.69 -4.43
N LEU A 91 12.97 -4.98 -3.90
CA LEU A 91 11.62 -5.53 -3.72
C LEU A 91 10.98 -5.95 -5.04
N LYS A 92 11.30 -5.26 -6.15
CA LYS A 92 10.84 -5.61 -7.49
C LYS A 92 11.24 -7.04 -7.89
N PHE A 93 12.42 -7.49 -7.46
CA PHE A 93 12.88 -8.85 -7.78
C PHE A 93 12.09 -9.93 -7.04
N PHE A 94 11.63 -9.66 -5.84
CA PHE A 94 10.74 -10.56 -5.11
C PHE A 94 9.30 -10.50 -5.63
N GLU A 95 8.87 -9.34 -6.11
CA GLU A 95 7.54 -9.19 -6.71
C GLU A 95 7.44 -9.91 -8.05
N LEU A 96 8.35 -9.61 -8.97
CA LEU A 96 8.28 -10.04 -10.37
C LEU A 96 9.19 -11.22 -10.72
N GLY A 97 10.06 -11.62 -9.80
CA GLY A 97 11.10 -12.59 -10.09
C GLY A 97 12.24 -12.03 -10.95
N THR A 98 13.15 -12.89 -11.30
CA THR A 98 14.26 -12.60 -12.24
C THR A 98 14.42 -13.74 -13.22
N LYS A 99 14.95 -13.46 -14.39
CA LYS A 99 15.50 -14.48 -15.28
C LYS A 99 16.72 -15.14 -14.62
N GLU A 100 17.17 -16.26 -15.15
CA GLU A 100 18.46 -16.84 -14.79
C GLU A 100 19.58 -15.84 -15.01
N ARG A 101 20.52 -15.81 -14.09
CA ARG A 101 21.59 -14.82 -14.07
C ARG A 101 22.92 -15.51 -13.93
N GLN A 102 23.88 -14.97 -14.63
CA GLN A 102 25.27 -15.41 -14.57
C GLN A 102 26.15 -14.25 -14.11
N THR A 103 27.12 -14.53 -13.28
CA THR A 103 28.17 -13.59 -12.91
C THR A 103 29.37 -13.83 -13.81
N THR A 104 29.81 -12.79 -14.52
CA THR A 104 30.94 -12.80 -15.41
C THR A 104 32.20 -12.23 -14.77
N THR A 105 32.05 -11.55 -13.63
CA THR A 105 33.16 -10.90 -12.91
C THR A 105 33.10 -11.19 -11.41
N TYR A 106 34.27 -11.26 -10.78
CA TYR A 106 34.40 -11.34 -9.32
C TYR A 106 35.42 -10.29 -8.84
N LYS A 107 35.03 -9.45 -7.90
CA LYS A 107 35.83 -8.31 -7.39
C LYS A 107 36.41 -7.44 -8.51
N GLY A 108 35.61 -7.18 -9.56
CA GLY A 108 36.00 -6.36 -10.70
C GLY A 108 36.90 -7.04 -11.74
N LYS A 109 37.29 -8.32 -11.54
CA LYS A 109 38.08 -9.11 -12.48
C LYS A 109 37.18 -10.05 -13.27
N PRO A 110 37.38 -10.25 -14.58
CA PRO A 110 36.67 -11.26 -15.35
C PRO A 110 36.85 -12.66 -14.78
N LEU A 111 35.79 -13.45 -14.78
CA LEU A 111 35.86 -14.87 -14.43
C LEU A 111 36.27 -15.66 -15.65
N TYR A 112 37.12 -16.68 -15.47
CA TYR A 112 37.49 -17.63 -16.51
C TYR A 112 36.27 -18.41 -17.00
N LYS A 113 35.34 -18.73 -16.12
CA LYS A 113 34.04 -19.35 -16.42
C LYS A 113 32.92 -18.58 -15.73
N ASN A 114 31.86 -18.29 -16.50
CA ASN A 114 30.66 -17.67 -15.94
C ASN A 114 30.09 -18.53 -14.81
N ARG A 115 29.71 -17.90 -13.72
CA ARG A 115 29.10 -18.57 -12.57
C ARG A 115 27.59 -18.31 -12.55
N ASP A 116 26.83 -19.39 -12.57
CA ASP A 116 25.38 -19.30 -12.41
C ASP A 116 25.03 -18.81 -11.00
N THR A 117 24.21 -17.76 -10.92
CA THR A 117 23.71 -17.19 -9.67
C THR A 117 22.23 -17.47 -9.47
N GLY A 118 21.65 -18.31 -10.34
CA GLY A 118 20.26 -18.74 -10.30
C GLY A 118 19.25 -17.60 -10.58
N ARG A 119 18.01 -17.89 -10.29
CA ARG A 119 16.88 -16.96 -10.45
C ARG A 119 16.16 -16.75 -9.12
N ILE A 120 15.53 -15.60 -8.97
CA ILE A 120 14.57 -15.35 -7.89
C ILE A 120 13.17 -15.66 -8.44
N LYS A 121 12.42 -16.51 -7.74
CA LYS A 121 11.02 -16.80 -8.07
C LYS A 121 10.17 -15.54 -7.87
N ALA A 122 9.19 -15.30 -8.73
CA ALA A 122 8.17 -14.29 -8.52
C ALA A 122 7.24 -14.72 -7.38
N TYR A 123 7.07 -13.87 -6.37
CA TYR A 123 6.22 -14.15 -5.21
C TYR A 123 4.94 -13.33 -5.21
N HIS A 124 4.88 -12.26 -6.02
CA HIS A 124 3.72 -11.36 -6.11
C HIS A 124 3.19 -10.91 -4.75
N PHE A 125 4.07 -10.70 -3.78
CA PHE A 125 3.72 -10.40 -2.39
C PHE A 125 2.89 -9.12 -2.27
N PHE A 126 3.17 -8.13 -3.11
CA PHE A 126 2.48 -6.85 -3.13
C PHE A 126 1.14 -6.93 -3.90
N LYS A 127 1.14 -7.58 -5.06
CA LYS A 127 -0.07 -7.86 -5.83
C LYS A 127 -1.09 -8.63 -4.98
N ASN A 128 -0.67 -9.74 -4.37
CA ASN A 128 -1.52 -10.56 -3.52
C ASN A 128 -2.05 -9.79 -2.30
N ALA A 129 -1.26 -8.86 -1.73
CA ALA A 129 -1.72 -8.00 -0.65
C ALA A 129 -2.83 -7.04 -1.09
N LYS A 130 -2.71 -6.47 -2.29
CA LYS A 130 -3.76 -5.62 -2.86
C LYS A 130 -5.05 -6.40 -3.05
N GLU A 131 -4.98 -7.53 -3.75
CA GLU A 131 -6.15 -8.35 -4.09
C GLU A 131 -6.85 -8.90 -2.85
N SER A 132 -6.09 -9.40 -1.86
CA SER A 132 -6.66 -9.97 -0.63
C SER A 132 -7.27 -8.94 0.33
N LYS A 133 -6.95 -7.66 0.18
CA LYS A 133 -7.40 -6.58 1.07
C LYS A 133 -8.34 -5.57 0.41
N GLU A 134 -8.74 -5.81 -0.81
CA GLU A 134 -9.58 -4.88 -1.56
C GLU A 134 -10.91 -4.62 -0.84
N SER A 135 -11.65 -5.66 -0.45
CA SER A 135 -12.91 -5.52 0.30
C SER A 135 -12.71 -4.80 1.63
N GLU A 136 -11.71 -5.21 2.42
CA GLU A 136 -11.41 -4.57 3.71
C GLU A 136 -11.08 -3.07 3.57
N VAL A 137 -10.42 -2.69 2.48
CA VAL A 137 -10.12 -1.30 2.16
C VAL A 137 -11.41 -0.51 1.92
N PHE A 138 -12.32 -1.03 1.11
CA PHE A 138 -13.61 -0.38 0.84
C PHE A 138 -14.46 -0.27 2.09
N GLU A 139 -14.59 -1.34 2.87
CA GLU A 139 -15.32 -1.35 4.14
C GLU A 139 -14.75 -0.35 5.15
N SER A 140 -13.41 -0.24 5.24
CA SER A 140 -12.75 0.72 6.10
C SER A 140 -13.02 2.17 5.70
N ILE A 141 -13.05 2.46 4.39
CA ILE A 141 -13.38 3.80 3.90
C ILE A 141 -14.82 4.12 4.21
N ASP A 142 -15.76 3.24 3.90
CA ASP A 142 -17.19 3.43 4.13
C ASP A 142 -17.50 3.64 5.61
N SER A 143 -16.97 2.78 6.47
CA SER A 143 -17.12 2.89 7.93
C SER A 143 -16.64 4.23 8.48
N LEU A 144 -15.46 4.70 8.04
CA LEU A 144 -14.91 5.98 8.49
C LEU A 144 -15.73 7.18 8.00
N LEU A 145 -16.22 7.11 6.76
CA LEU A 145 -17.08 8.15 6.21
C LEU A 145 -18.41 8.20 6.98
N SER A 146 -19.04 7.06 7.18
CA SER A 146 -20.31 6.91 7.91
C SER A 146 -20.18 7.39 9.38
N GLU A 147 -19.11 7.00 10.06
CA GLU A 147 -18.84 7.46 11.42
C GLU A 147 -18.64 8.99 11.50
N SER A 148 -17.93 9.54 10.53
CA SER A 148 -17.70 10.99 10.44
C SER A 148 -19.02 11.75 10.24
N ILE A 149 -19.89 11.25 9.36
CA ILE A 149 -21.23 11.80 9.13
C ILE A 149 -22.06 11.74 10.41
N ARG A 150 -22.06 10.60 11.10
CA ARG A 150 -22.81 10.44 12.35
C ARG A 150 -22.36 11.44 13.42
N LYS A 151 -21.05 11.63 13.59
CA LYS A 151 -20.49 12.62 14.53
C LYS A 151 -20.93 14.05 14.21
N ILE A 152 -21.01 14.38 12.92
CA ILE A 152 -21.49 15.68 12.46
C ILE A 152 -22.96 15.85 12.84
N ASN A 153 -23.82 14.88 12.50
CA ASN A 153 -25.24 14.93 12.80
C ASN A 153 -25.53 15.07 14.29
N GLN A 154 -24.79 14.37 15.14
CA GLN A 154 -24.93 14.48 16.58
C GLN A 154 -24.61 15.89 17.08
N LYS A 155 -23.61 16.56 16.51
CA LYS A 155 -23.22 17.91 16.88
C LYS A 155 -24.23 18.96 16.46
N TYR A 156 -24.98 18.73 15.37
CA TYR A 156 -26.00 19.65 14.87
C TYR A 156 -27.38 19.42 15.50
N LYS A 157 -27.66 18.19 16.03
CA LYS A 157 -28.91 17.91 16.76
C LYS A 157 -28.89 18.39 18.23
N GLY A 158 -27.72 18.74 18.75
CA GLY A 158 -27.55 19.24 20.13
C GLY A 158 -27.49 20.76 20.23
N LYS A 159 -27.83 21.47 19.18
CA LYS A 159 -28.08 22.92 19.17
C LYS A 159 -29.53 23.20 18.80
#